data_6e0033603b93cbbbfc35999ebaede1f5
#
_entry.id   6e0033603b93cbbbfc35999ebaede1f5
#
_cell.length_a   1.000
_cell.length_b   1.000
_cell.length_c   1.000
_cell.angle_alpha   90.00
_cell.angle_beta   90.00
_cell.angle_gamma   90.00
#
_symmetry.space_group_name_H-M   'P 1'
#
loop_
_entity.id
_entity.type
_entity.pdbx_description
1 polymer ?
#
loop_
_entity_poly.entity_id
_entity_poly.type
_entity_poly.pdbx_seq_one_letter_code
_entity_poly.pdbx_strand_id
1 'polypeptide(L)'
;LLREGVEALLIVMALVTTLKAAKMRKGLKWVYGGAIAGVLASAAIALVLQVAFPAVTSGSNREIIEGGVGIFAVVMMILIGIWLHSKSSVKQWNAFMDRQMKTVTATGSFVSMFALSFLAVFREGAETILFYVGIIPRITTANFLLGIGFAIAVLIIIAVAMTKASQAIQPHRIFFILTWLIYALAFKMLGVSIHALQLTNILPSHLVNGLPTIDWAGIYPSWEVLLPQGIFVALIALVTVRQHGKE
;
A
#
# COMPACT_ATOMS: atom_id res chain seq x y z
N LEU A 1 -0.67 -4.64 1.98
CA LEU A 1 -0.42 -5.88 1.23
C LEU A 1 -1.40 -6.10 0.06
N LEU A 2 -2.72 -6.03 0.27
CA LEU A 2 -3.68 -6.25 -0.83
C LEU A 2 -3.48 -5.25 -1.97
N ARG A 3 -3.34 -3.99 -1.65
CA ARG A 3 -3.15 -2.94 -2.64
C ARG A 3 -1.84 -3.13 -3.40
N GLU A 4 -0.73 -3.13 -2.70
CA GLU A 4 0.61 -3.29 -3.28
C GLU A 4 0.74 -4.62 -4.02
N GLY A 5 0.15 -5.69 -3.45
CA GLY A 5 0.10 -6.99 -4.09
C GLY A 5 -0.67 -7.00 -5.40
N VAL A 6 -1.78 -6.26 -5.50
CA VAL A 6 -2.52 -6.10 -6.77
C VAL A 6 -1.72 -5.29 -7.77
N GLU A 7 -1.02 -4.21 -7.37
CA GLU A 7 -0.16 -3.43 -8.26
C GLU A 7 0.98 -4.29 -8.83
N ALA A 8 1.70 -5.01 -7.96
CA ALA A 8 2.73 -5.96 -8.38
C ALA A 8 2.18 -7.02 -9.33
N LEU A 9 1.02 -7.60 -9.00
CA LEU A 9 0.37 -8.64 -9.79
C LEU A 9 -0.03 -8.12 -11.17
N LEU A 10 -0.57 -6.91 -11.27
CA LEU A 10 -0.95 -6.29 -12.55
C LEU A 10 0.28 -6.07 -13.44
N ILE A 11 1.40 -5.60 -12.89
CA ILE A 11 2.64 -5.40 -13.66
C ILE A 11 3.18 -6.75 -14.14
N VAL A 12 3.29 -7.75 -13.26
CA VAL A 12 3.78 -9.09 -13.63
C VAL A 12 2.87 -9.72 -14.69
N MET A 13 1.55 -9.63 -14.52
CA MET A 13 0.59 -10.19 -15.48
C MET A 13 0.64 -9.49 -16.84
N ALA A 14 0.86 -8.18 -16.86
CA ALA A 14 1.05 -7.43 -18.10
C ALA A 14 2.32 -7.89 -18.84
N LEU A 15 3.45 -8.05 -18.11
CA LEU A 15 4.69 -8.61 -18.68
C LEU A 15 4.48 -10.02 -19.24
N VAL A 16 3.82 -10.90 -18.47
CA VAL A 16 3.50 -12.27 -18.87
C VAL A 16 2.63 -12.30 -20.14
N THR A 17 1.60 -11.47 -20.19
CA THR A 17 0.66 -11.41 -21.33
C THR A 17 1.36 -10.95 -22.59
N THR A 18 2.21 -9.90 -22.50
CA THR A 18 3.00 -9.42 -23.65
C THR A 18 3.98 -10.45 -24.14
N LEU A 19 4.70 -11.13 -23.24
CA LEU A 19 5.64 -12.18 -23.64
C LEU A 19 4.94 -13.38 -24.29
N LYS A 20 3.73 -13.72 -23.82
CA LYS A 20 2.90 -14.73 -24.47
C LYS A 20 2.47 -14.29 -25.86
N ALA A 21 2.02 -13.05 -26.02
CA ALA A 21 1.63 -12.48 -27.32
C ALA A 21 2.82 -12.43 -28.30
N ALA A 22 4.01 -12.06 -27.82
CA ALA A 22 5.24 -12.05 -28.58
C ALA A 22 5.84 -13.47 -28.83
N LYS A 23 5.19 -14.53 -28.33
CA LYS A 23 5.68 -15.93 -28.40
C LYS A 23 7.06 -16.16 -27.73
N MET A 24 7.49 -15.26 -26.86
CA MET A 24 8.79 -15.30 -26.15
C MET A 24 8.68 -16.14 -24.85
N ARG A 25 8.37 -17.43 -24.97
CA ARG A 25 8.17 -18.32 -23.80
C ARG A 25 9.37 -18.42 -22.85
N LYS A 26 10.60 -18.26 -23.36
CA LYS A 26 11.82 -18.27 -22.51
C LYS A 26 11.84 -17.10 -21.53
N GLY A 27 11.34 -15.93 -21.92
CA GLY A 27 11.27 -14.74 -21.07
C GLY A 27 10.35 -14.90 -19.86
N LEU A 28 9.32 -15.78 -19.96
CA LEU A 28 8.40 -16.01 -18.85
C LEU A 28 9.09 -16.53 -17.59
N LYS A 29 10.08 -17.41 -17.74
CA LYS A 29 10.84 -17.94 -16.59
C LYS A 29 11.61 -16.83 -15.86
N TRP A 30 12.13 -15.84 -16.61
CA TRP A 30 12.86 -14.71 -16.05
C TRP A 30 11.92 -13.72 -15.34
N VAL A 31 10.72 -13.49 -15.87
CA VAL A 31 9.70 -12.66 -15.21
C VAL A 31 9.24 -13.30 -13.90
N TYR A 32 8.91 -14.59 -13.91
CA TYR A 32 8.53 -15.29 -12.67
C TYR A 32 9.70 -15.36 -11.68
N GLY A 33 10.92 -15.62 -12.17
CA GLY A 33 12.13 -15.63 -11.33
C GLY A 33 12.37 -14.28 -10.67
N GLY A 34 12.23 -13.18 -11.42
CA GLY A 34 12.33 -11.83 -10.89
C GLY A 34 11.25 -11.52 -9.84
N ALA A 35 9.98 -11.90 -10.11
CA ALA A 35 8.90 -11.71 -9.15
C ALA A 35 9.16 -12.47 -7.83
N ILE A 36 9.55 -13.74 -7.90
CA ILE A 36 9.88 -14.54 -6.72
C ILE A 36 11.06 -13.94 -5.97
N ALA A 37 12.13 -13.55 -6.67
CA ALA A 37 13.28 -12.90 -6.05
C ALA A 37 12.90 -11.57 -5.37
N GLY A 38 11.99 -10.79 -5.96
CA GLY A 38 11.45 -9.57 -5.35
C GLY A 38 10.69 -9.83 -4.04
N VAL A 39 9.83 -10.86 -4.03
CA VAL A 39 9.11 -11.27 -2.80
C VAL A 39 10.11 -11.72 -1.73
N LEU A 40 11.10 -12.55 -2.08
CA LEU A 40 12.10 -13.05 -1.13
C LEU A 40 12.97 -11.92 -0.57
N ALA A 41 13.38 -10.97 -1.40
CA ALA A 41 14.14 -9.80 -0.97
C ALA A 41 13.33 -8.91 -0.02
N SER A 42 12.05 -8.67 -0.33
CA SER A 42 11.14 -7.94 0.56
C SER A 42 10.95 -8.67 1.89
N ALA A 43 10.73 -9.99 1.88
CA ALA A 43 10.61 -10.78 3.10
C ALA A 43 11.90 -10.74 3.94
N ALA A 44 13.07 -10.78 3.31
CA ALA A 44 14.36 -10.67 4.01
C ALA A 44 14.50 -9.31 4.71
N ILE A 45 14.13 -8.21 4.04
CA ILE A 45 14.13 -6.87 4.66
C ILE A 45 13.14 -6.81 5.82
N ALA A 46 11.92 -7.38 5.68
CA ALA A 46 10.95 -7.44 6.75
C ALA A 46 11.49 -8.15 7.99
N LEU A 47 12.19 -9.29 7.82
CA LEU A 47 12.83 -10.02 8.91
C LEU A 47 13.94 -9.21 9.58
N VAL A 48 14.80 -8.53 8.81
CA VAL A 48 15.84 -7.66 9.35
C VAL A 48 15.24 -6.53 10.18
N LEU A 49 14.19 -5.88 9.68
CA LEU A 49 13.51 -4.82 10.40
C LEU A 49 12.80 -5.33 11.66
N GLN A 50 12.21 -6.53 11.62
CA GLN A 50 11.58 -7.14 12.78
C GLN A 50 12.59 -7.41 13.91
N VAL A 51 13.82 -7.79 13.59
CA VAL A 51 14.89 -8.00 14.58
C VAL A 51 15.48 -6.67 15.06
N ALA A 52 15.64 -5.69 14.17
CA ALA A 52 16.24 -4.39 14.52
C ALA A 52 15.27 -3.46 15.28
N PHE A 53 13.99 -3.50 14.95
CA PHE A 53 12.99 -2.57 15.49
C PHE A 53 12.76 -2.71 17.00
N PRO A 54 12.68 -3.91 17.62
CA PRO A 54 12.56 -4.05 19.08
C PRO A 54 13.74 -3.47 19.85
N ALA A 55 14.95 -3.49 19.30
CA ALA A 55 16.12 -2.89 19.91
C ALA A 55 16.03 -1.36 19.98
N VAL A 56 15.33 -0.74 19.05
CA VAL A 56 15.11 0.71 18.98
C VAL A 56 13.89 1.14 19.81
N THR A 57 12.87 0.27 19.92
CA THR A 57 11.58 0.57 20.59
C THR A 57 11.52 0.12 22.06
N SER A 58 12.58 -0.50 22.58
CA SER A 58 12.65 -0.87 23.99
C SER A 58 12.93 0.36 24.85
N GLY A 59 11.97 0.73 25.71
CA GLY A 59 12.11 1.82 26.66
C GLY A 59 10.95 2.84 26.63
N SER A 60 11.10 3.94 27.39
CA SER A 60 10.11 5.02 27.55
C SER A 60 9.80 5.79 26.24
N ASN A 61 10.59 5.60 25.20
CA ASN A 61 10.42 6.27 23.90
C ASN A 61 9.51 5.50 22.92
N ARG A 62 8.97 4.36 23.33
CA ARG A 62 8.13 3.50 22.44
C ARG A 62 6.96 4.25 21.84
N GLU A 63 6.20 4.97 22.66
CA GLU A 63 5.00 5.70 22.23
C GLU A 63 5.35 6.88 21.30
N ILE A 64 6.50 7.54 21.54
CA ILE A 64 7.02 8.62 20.69
C ILE A 64 7.34 8.08 19.30
N ILE A 65 8.03 6.94 19.25
CA ILE A 65 8.40 6.27 18.00
C ILE A 65 7.12 5.77 17.28
N GLU A 66 6.18 5.17 18.02
CA GLU A 66 4.87 4.77 17.48
C GLU A 66 4.11 5.94 16.86
N GLY A 67 4.01 7.05 17.56
CA GLY A 67 3.34 8.25 17.06
C GLY A 67 4.04 8.82 15.82
N GLY A 68 5.37 8.96 15.86
CA GLY A 68 6.17 9.49 14.76
C GLY A 68 6.10 8.62 13.50
N VAL A 69 6.30 7.30 13.66
CA VAL A 69 6.19 6.33 12.54
C VAL A 69 4.76 6.28 12.01
N GLY A 70 3.76 6.37 12.88
CA GLY A 70 2.36 6.41 12.49
C GLY A 70 2.03 7.65 11.65
N ILE A 71 2.51 8.83 12.02
CA ILE A 71 2.33 10.07 11.24
C ILE A 71 3.05 9.95 9.88
N PHE A 72 4.29 9.44 9.87
CA PHE A 72 5.01 9.18 8.62
C PHE A 72 4.21 8.25 7.69
N ALA A 73 3.67 7.15 8.22
CA ALA A 73 2.84 6.23 7.45
C ALA A 73 1.57 6.92 6.91
N VAL A 74 0.93 7.81 7.68
CA VAL A 74 -0.23 8.60 7.22
C VAL A 74 0.15 9.51 6.06
N VAL A 75 1.26 10.25 6.16
CA VAL A 75 1.74 11.12 5.08
C VAL A 75 1.99 10.30 3.81
N MET A 76 2.66 9.15 3.93
CA MET A 76 2.88 8.24 2.81
C MET A 76 1.56 7.73 2.22
N MET A 77 0.59 7.32 3.05
CA MET A 77 -0.73 6.87 2.59
C MET A 77 -1.50 7.97 1.85
N ILE A 78 -1.41 9.21 2.30
CA ILE A 78 -2.04 10.36 1.61
C ILE A 78 -1.42 10.55 0.23
N LEU A 79 -0.09 10.62 0.16
CA LEU A 79 0.63 10.82 -1.10
C LEU A 79 0.32 9.71 -2.11
N ILE A 80 0.35 8.46 -1.64
CA ILE A 80 0.06 7.29 -2.45
C ILE A 80 -1.42 7.25 -2.84
N GLY A 81 -2.34 7.57 -1.93
CA GLY A 81 -3.77 7.65 -2.21
C GLY A 81 -4.09 8.66 -3.30
N ILE A 82 -3.52 9.86 -3.24
CA ILE A 82 -3.66 10.90 -4.28
C ILE A 82 -3.09 10.41 -5.61
N TRP A 83 -1.89 9.82 -5.59
CA TRP A 83 -1.26 9.26 -6.78
C TRP A 83 -2.10 8.15 -7.40
N LEU A 84 -2.62 7.22 -6.59
CA LEU A 84 -3.45 6.12 -7.06
C LEU A 84 -4.78 6.61 -7.62
N HIS A 85 -5.42 7.56 -6.96
CA HIS A 85 -6.64 8.18 -7.44
C HIS A 85 -6.43 8.79 -8.84
N SER A 86 -5.25 9.40 -9.09
CA SER A 86 -4.89 9.89 -10.42
C SER A 86 -4.71 8.78 -11.46
N LYS A 87 -4.39 7.53 -11.06
CA LYS A 87 -4.19 6.36 -11.93
C LYS A 87 -5.46 5.52 -12.12
N SER A 88 -6.53 5.82 -11.43
CA SER A 88 -7.81 5.12 -11.59
C SER A 88 -8.46 5.34 -12.97
N SER A 89 -7.99 6.33 -13.75
CA SER A 89 -8.39 6.55 -15.13
C SER A 89 -7.79 5.48 -16.07
N VAL A 90 -8.64 4.86 -16.90
CA VAL A 90 -8.24 3.84 -17.90
C VAL A 90 -7.15 4.34 -18.85
N LYS A 91 -7.22 5.62 -19.26
CA LYS A 91 -6.22 6.25 -20.14
C LYS A 91 -4.83 6.28 -19.51
N GLN A 92 -4.75 6.66 -18.25
CA GLN A 92 -3.46 6.79 -17.54
C GLN A 92 -2.87 5.41 -17.23
N TRP A 93 -3.71 4.44 -16.89
CA TRP A 93 -3.29 3.05 -16.73
C TRP A 93 -2.70 2.47 -18.03
N ASN A 94 -3.41 2.62 -19.16
CA ASN A 94 -2.92 2.15 -20.44
C ASN A 94 -1.60 2.83 -20.83
N ALA A 95 -1.47 4.16 -20.65
CA ALA A 95 -0.24 4.88 -20.92
C ALA A 95 0.94 4.40 -20.03
N PHE A 96 0.67 4.06 -18.76
CA PHE A 96 1.67 3.49 -17.87
C PHE A 96 2.10 2.10 -18.36
N MET A 97 1.15 1.24 -18.71
CA MET A 97 1.45 -0.09 -19.26
C MET A 97 2.22 -0.02 -20.58
N ASP A 98 1.85 0.84 -21.50
CA ASP A 98 2.55 1.03 -22.77
C ASP A 98 4.02 1.44 -22.59
N ARG A 99 4.31 2.29 -21.60
CA ARG A 99 5.70 2.67 -21.26
C ARG A 99 6.51 1.47 -20.78
N GLN A 100 5.94 0.66 -19.86
CA GLN A 100 6.60 -0.53 -19.35
C GLN A 100 6.85 -1.56 -20.48
N MET A 101 5.87 -1.73 -21.38
CA MET A 101 5.96 -2.63 -22.51
C MET A 101 7.02 -2.24 -23.52
N LYS A 102 7.13 -0.95 -23.87
CA LYS A 102 8.18 -0.45 -24.77
C LYS A 102 9.58 -0.78 -24.26
N THR A 103 9.82 -0.70 -22.96
CA THR A 103 11.11 -1.04 -22.36
C THR A 103 11.42 -2.53 -22.50
N VAL A 104 10.44 -3.42 -22.30
CA VAL A 104 10.61 -4.88 -22.45
C VAL A 104 10.91 -5.27 -23.90
N THR A 105 10.16 -4.68 -24.86
CA THR A 105 10.32 -5.01 -26.27
C THR A 105 11.59 -4.41 -26.90
N ALA A 106 12.02 -3.23 -26.43
CA ALA A 106 13.22 -2.56 -26.94
C ALA A 106 14.53 -3.26 -26.53
N THR A 107 14.57 -3.83 -25.31
CA THR A 107 15.83 -4.44 -24.82
C THR A 107 16.00 -5.91 -25.19
N GLY A 108 14.91 -6.65 -25.42
CA GLY A 108 14.93 -8.09 -25.78
C GLY A 108 15.72 -8.99 -24.82
N SER A 109 16.33 -8.40 -23.78
CA SER A 109 17.21 -9.07 -22.84
C SER A 109 16.43 -9.78 -21.74
N PHE A 110 16.73 -11.04 -21.50
CA PHE A 110 16.16 -11.80 -20.39
C PHE A 110 16.49 -11.20 -19.02
N VAL A 111 17.68 -10.60 -18.87
CA VAL A 111 18.12 -9.93 -17.64
C VAL A 111 17.25 -8.70 -17.36
N SER A 112 16.91 -7.92 -18.38
CA SER A 112 16.01 -6.77 -18.24
C SER A 112 14.62 -7.18 -17.82
N MET A 113 14.11 -8.32 -18.32
CA MET A 113 12.80 -8.86 -17.92
C MET A 113 12.79 -9.30 -16.44
N PHE A 114 13.88 -9.96 -16.01
CA PHE A 114 14.07 -10.31 -14.61
C PHE A 114 14.14 -9.04 -13.74
N ALA A 115 15.01 -8.08 -14.11
CA ALA A 115 15.22 -6.86 -13.35
C ALA A 115 13.92 -6.03 -13.21
N LEU A 116 13.16 -5.88 -14.30
CA LEU A 116 11.89 -5.15 -14.27
C LEU A 116 10.86 -5.82 -13.35
N SER A 117 10.72 -7.14 -13.46
CA SER A 117 9.80 -7.89 -12.60
C SER A 117 10.26 -7.87 -11.14
N PHE A 118 11.57 -8.03 -10.89
CA PHE A 118 12.16 -7.94 -9.57
C PHE A 118 11.92 -6.56 -8.94
N LEU A 119 12.28 -5.48 -9.64
CA LEU A 119 12.15 -4.12 -9.12
C LEU A 119 10.69 -3.72 -8.88
N ALA A 120 9.77 -4.15 -9.77
CA ALA A 120 8.35 -3.90 -9.57
C ALA A 120 7.84 -4.57 -8.29
N VAL A 121 8.09 -5.87 -8.13
CA VAL A 121 7.60 -6.62 -6.95
C VAL A 121 8.34 -6.18 -5.67
N PHE A 122 9.65 -5.94 -5.76
CA PHE A 122 10.45 -5.47 -4.63
C PHE A 122 10.01 -4.09 -4.14
N ARG A 123 9.70 -3.18 -5.06
CA ARG A 123 9.19 -1.84 -4.73
C ARG A 123 7.89 -1.94 -3.94
N GLU A 124 6.91 -2.69 -4.46
CA GLU A 124 5.61 -2.86 -3.80
C GLU A 124 5.75 -3.60 -2.44
N GLY A 125 6.68 -4.56 -2.38
CA GLY A 125 7.04 -5.22 -1.12
C GLY A 125 7.66 -4.26 -0.11
N ALA A 126 8.53 -3.36 -0.54
CA ALA A 126 9.14 -2.34 0.33
C ALA A 126 8.09 -1.36 0.87
N GLU A 127 7.14 -0.91 0.03
CA GLU A 127 6.02 -0.08 0.47
C GLU A 127 5.15 -0.81 1.50
N THR A 128 4.84 -2.10 1.27
CA THR A 128 4.14 -2.95 2.25
C THR A 128 4.85 -2.98 3.60
N ILE A 129 6.17 -3.14 3.60
CA ILE A 129 6.97 -3.20 4.84
C ILE A 129 6.90 -1.88 5.60
N LEU A 130 7.03 -0.74 4.90
CA LEU A 130 6.92 0.59 5.52
C LEU A 130 5.58 0.77 6.24
N PHE A 131 4.47 0.32 5.63
CA PHE A 131 3.16 0.35 6.29
C PHE A 131 3.10 -0.57 7.51
N TYR A 132 3.69 -1.76 7.43
CA TYR A 132 3.67 -2.70 8.55
C TYR A 132 4.50 -2.25 9.73
N VAL A 133 5.64 -1.60 9.50
CA VAL A 133 6.45 -1.01 10.58
C VAL A 133 5.61 -0.06 11.45
N GLY A 134 4.69 0.71 10.83
CA GLY A 134 3.79 1.61 11.55
C GLY A 134 2.64 0.90 12.31
N ILE A 135 2.28 -0.33 11.90
CA ILE A 135 1.08 -1.01 12.42
C ILE A 135 1.42 -2.14 13.40
N ILE A 136 2.55 -2.84 13.20
CA ILE A 136 2.96 -4.02 14.01
C ILE A 136 2.90 -3.78 15.52
N PRO A 137 3.35 -2.63 16.07
CA PRO A 137 3.33 -2.42 17.51
C PRO A 137 1.93 -2.47 18.15
N ARG A 138 0.86 -2.34 17.33
CA ARG A 138 -0.54 -2.21 17.77
C ARG A 138 -1.38 -3.44 17.49
N ILE A 139 -0.83 -4.46 16.85
CA ILE A 139 -1.57 -5.64 16.43
C ILE A 139 -0.95 -6.89 17.06
N THR A 140 -1.78 -7.79 17.57
CA THR A 140 -1.34 -9.09 18.04
C THR A 140 -0.79 -9.91 16.87
N THR A 141 0.26 -10.69 17.13
CA THR A 141 0.89 -11.56 16.11
C THR A 141 -0.13 -12.47 15.41
N ALA A 142 -1.12 -12.98 16.14
CA ALA A 142 -2.18 -13.82 15.58
C ALA A 142 -3.03 -13.05 14.55
N ASN A 143 -3.49 -11.85 14.88
CA ASN A 143 -4.28 -11.02 13.96
C ASN A 143 -3.45 -10.55 12.76
N PHE A 144 -2.16 -10.30 12.94
CA PHE A 144 -1.23 -9.96 11.88
C PHE A 144 -1.08 -11.12 10.87
N LEU A 145 -0.83 -12.34 11.36
CA LEU A 145 -0.71 -13.53 10.51
C LEU A 145 -2.01 -13.87 9.79
N LEU A 146 -3.15 -13.75 10.47
CA LEU A 146 -4.47 -13.94 9.85
C LEU A 146 -4.73 -12.90 8.74
N GLY A 147 -4.38 -11.64 8.99
CA GLY A 147 -4.49 -10.58 7.99
C GLY A 147 -3.64 -10.82 6.75
N ILE A 148 -2.38 -11.24 6.93
CA ILE A 148 -1.49 -11.62 5.82
C ILE A 148 -2.06 -12.82 5.07
N GLY A 149 -2.46 -13.87 5.78
CA GLY A 149 -3.02 -15.09 5.17
C GLY A 149 -4.27 -14.79 4.34
N PHE A 150 -5.18 -13.97 4.87
CA PHE A 150 -6.37 -13.52 4.14
C PHE A 150 -6.00 -12.70 2.89
N ALA A 151 -5.06 -11.76 3.01
CA ALA A 151 -4.62 -10.94 1.89
C ALA A 151 -3.98 -11.78 0.78
N ILE A 152 -3.15 -12.76 1.12
CA ILE A 152 -2.55 -13.70 0.16
C ILE A 152 -3.65 -14.53 -0.54
N ALA A 153 -4.62 -15.04 0.22
CA ALA A 153 -5.73 -15.80 -0.37
C ALA A 153 -6.52 -14.98 -1.39
N VAL A 154 -6.84 -13.73 -1.06
CA VAL A 154 -7.52 -12.80 -1.97
C VAL A 154 -6.66 -12.50 -3.20
N LEU A 155 -5.35 -12.27 -3.04
CA LEU A 155 -4.44 -12.05 -4.17
C LEU A 155 -4.38 -13.27 -5.11
N ILE A 156 -4.37 -14.48 -4.56
CA ILE A 156 -4.41 -15.71 -5.37
C ILE A 156 -5.73 -15.78 -6.16
N ILE A 157 -6.86 -15.48 -5.53
CA ILE A 157 -8.16 -15.46 -6.20
C ILE A 157 -8.15 -14.45 -7.34
N ILE A 158 -7.64 -13.23 -7.10
CA ILE A 158 -7.52 -12.19 -8.14
C ILE A 158 -6.60 -12.67 -9.27
N ALA A 159 -5.45 -13.26 -8.95
CA ALA A 159 -4.51 -13.78 -9.94
C ALA A 159 -5.15 -14.85 -10.83
N VAL A 160 -5.86 -15.81 -10.23
CA VAL A 160 -6.58 -16.86 -10.95
C VAL A 160 -7.70 -16.28 -11.80
N ALA A 161 -8.47 -15.34 -11.27
CA ALA A 161 -9.54 -14.68 -12.01
C ALA A 161 -8.99 -13.90 -13.21
N MET A 162 -7.87 -13.16 -13.06
CA MET A 162 -7.21 -12.45 -14.15
C MET A 162 -6.66 -13.39 -15.24
N THR A 163 -6.17 -14.59 -14.85
CA THR A 163 -5.67 -15.56 -15.83
C THR A 163 -6.78 -16.25 -16.61
N LYS A 164 -7.93 -16.51 -15.98
CA LYS A 164 -9.07 -17.21 -16.59
C LYS A 164 -10.02 -16.28 -17.33
N ALA A 165 -10.25 -15.09 -16.80
CA ALA A 165 -11.17 -14.10 -17.34
C ALA A 165 -10.38 -13.02 -18.10
N SER A 166 -9.96 -13.33 -19.30
CA SER A 166 -9.12 -12.48 -20.19
C SER A 166 -9.60 -11.03 -20.39
N GLN A 167 -10.82 -10.65 -19.96
CA GLN A 167 -11.39 -9.31 -20.12
C GLN A 167 -12.33 -8.86 -18.98
N ALA A 168 -12.56 -9.67 -17.93
CA ALA A 168 -13.67 -9.41 -16.99
C ALA A 168 -13.32 -8.48 -15.83
N ILE A 169 -12.06 -8.35 -15.44
CA ILE A 169 -11.66 -7.51 -14.29
C ILE A 169 -11.03 -6.22 -14.82
N GLN A 170 -11.73 -5.12 -14.64
CA GLN A 170 -11.25 -3.80 -15.01
C GLN A 170 -10.33 -3.28 -13.89
N PRO A 171 -9.01 -3.10 -14.11
CA PRO A 171 -8.07 -2.69 -13.07
C PRO A 171 -8.47 -1.42 -12.35
N HIS A 172 -9.08 -0.46 -13.06
CA HIS A 172 -9.49 0.82 -12.50
C HIS A 172 -10.53 0.68 -11.36
N ARG A 173 -11.43 -0.29 -11.43
CA ARG A 173 -12.42 -0.53 -10.36
C ARG A 173 -11.76 -1.06 -9.09
N ILE A 174 -10.76 -1.93 -9.25
CA ILE A 174 -9.97 -2.44 -8.12
C ILE A 174 -9.22 -1.28 -7.47
N PHE A 175 -8.54 -0.44 -8.26
CA PHE A 175 -7.84 0.73 -7.74
C PHE A 175 -8.76 1.71 -7.03
N PHE A 176 -9.96 1.93 -7.55
CA PHE A 176 -10.94 2.78 -6.90
C PHE A 176 -11.31 2.27 -5.50
N ILE A 177 -11.65 0.98 -5.37
CA ILE A 177 -11.99 0.37 -4.07
C ILE A 177 -10.81 0.44 -3.10
N LEU A 178 -9.60 0.11 -3.58
CA LEU A 178 -8.39 0.13 -2.77
C LEU A 178 -8.03 1.55 -2.31
N THR A 179 -8.25 2.57 -3.14
CA THR A 179 -8.03 3.97 -2.78
C THR A 179 -8.90 4.37 -1.57
N TRP A 180 -10.18 4.03 -1.58
CA TRP A 180 -11.08 4.32 -0.47
C TRP A 180 -10.69 3.57 0.80
N LEU A 181 -10.24 2.32 0.67
CA LEU A 181 -9.72 1.55 1.79
C LEU A 181 -8.48 2.22 2.42
N ILE A 182 -7.57 2.73 1.59
CA ILE A 182 -6.37 3.45 2.06
C ILE A 182 -6.75 4.75 2.77
N TYR A 183 -7.71 5.49 2.23
CA TYR A 183 -8.16 6.71 2.89
C TYR A 183 -8.80 6.42 4.25
N ALA A 184 -9.59 5.36 4.36
CA ALA A 184 -10.17 4.93 5.64
C ALA A 184 -9.07 4.52 6.65
N LEU A 185 -8.04 3.78 6.19
CA LEU A 185 -6.88 3.42 7.00
C LEU A 185 -6.07 4.65 7.44
N ALA A 186 -5.80 5.58 6.51
CA ALA A 186 -5.07 6.80 6.81
C ALA A 186 -5.81 7.66 7.84
N PHE A 187 -7.13 7.80 7.71
CA PHE A 187 -7.98 8.48 8.68
C PHE A 187 -7.85 7.87 10.08
N LYS A 188 -7.98 6.55 10.18
CA LYS A 188 -7.81 5.83 11.45
C LYS A 188 -6.41 6.03 12.02
N MET A 189 -5.37 5.80 11.22
CA MET A 189 -3.97 5.89 11.65
C MET A 189 -3.61 7.30 12.11
N LEU A 190 -4.15 8.34 11.47
CA LEU A 190 -3.94 9.73 11.86
C LEU A 190 -4.42 9.97 13.29
N GLY A 191 -5.65 9.54 13.61
CA GLY A 191 -6.18 9.70 14.96
C GLY A 191 -5.39 8.92 16.01
N VAL A 192 -5.08 7.66 15.71
CA VAL A 192 -4.31 6.79 16.61
C VAL A 192 -2.90 7.32 16.85
N SER A 193 -2.23 7.86 15.83
CA SER A 193 -0.86 8.40 15.96
C SER A 193 -0.81 9.67 16.78
N ILE A 194 -1.77 10.58 16.57
CA ILE A 194 -1.87 11.81 17.38
C ILE A 194 -2.18 11.46 18.84
N HIS A 195 -3.10 10.53 19.08
CA HIS A 195 -3.44 10.08 20.42
C HIS A 195 -2.24 9.44 21.14
N ALA A 196 -1.40 8.67 20.42
CA ALA A 196 -0.17 8.13 20.98
C ALA A 196 0.78 9.23 21.44
N LEU A 197 0.92 10.32 20.67
CA LEU A 197 1.74 11.46 21.07
C LEU A 197 1.15 12.26 22.24
N GLN A 198 -0.18 12.25 22.40
CA GLN A 198 -0.84 12.84 23.57
C GLN A 198 -0.54 12.04 24.85
N LEU A 199 -0.49 10.71 24.78
CA LEU A 199 -0.15 9.85 25.91
C LEU A 199 1.27 10.10 26.43
N THR A 200 2.18 10.60 25.58
CA THR A 200 3.55 10.96 25.96
C THR A 200 3.71 12.41 26.42
N ASN A 201 2.62 13.19 26.51
CA ASN A 201 2.63 14.62 26.78
C ASN A 201 3.47 15.47 25.78
N ILE A 202 3.79 14.92 24.58
CA ILE A 202 4.40 15.70 23.49
C ILE A 202 3.36 16.62 22.85
N LEU A 203 2.12 16.15 22.74
CA LEU A 203 1.01 16.95 22.27
C LEU A 203 0.02 17.18 23.43
N PRO A 204 -0.54 18.38 23.54
CA PRO A 204 -1.61 18.65 24.49
C PRO A 204 -2.87 17.85 24.13
N SER A 205 -3.76 17.65 25.10
CA SER A 205 -5.03 16.99 24.90
C SER A 205 -6.16 17.87 25.43
N HIS A 206 -6.80 18.65 24.56
CA HIS A 206 -7.96 19.43 24.88
C HIS A 206 -9.22 18.63 24.57
N LEU A 207 -9.85 18.07 25.61
CA LEU A 207 -11.01 17.20 25.48
C LEU A 207 -12.24 17.97 24.95
N VAL A 208 -12.94 17.32 24.04
CA VAL A 208 -14.24 17.76 23.53
C VAL A 208 -15.36 17.01 24.27
N ASN A 209 -16.11 17.74 25.10
CA ASN A 209 -17.20 17.14 25.88
C ASN A 209 -18.32 16.62 24.96
N GLY A 210 -18.81 15.41 25.26
CA GLY A 210 -19.96 14.81 24.57
C GLY A 210 -19.63 13.90 23.40
N LEU A 211 -18.36 13.73 23.01
CA LEU A 211 -17.97 12.78 21.97
C LEU A 211 -17.42 11.49 22.59
N PRO A 212 -17.90 10.29 22.14
CA PRO A 212 -17.36 9.03 22.58
C PRO A 212 -16.02 8.73 21.91
N THR A 213 -15.16 7.99 22.61
CA THR A 213 -13.96 7.40 22.02
C THR A 213 -14.35 6.20 21.16
N ILE A 214 -13.90 6.18 19.90
CA ILE A 214 -14.16 5.09 18.96
C ILE A 214 -12.81 4.54 18.47
N ASP A 215 -12.21 3.65 19.25
CA ASP A 215 -10.85 3.13 19.02
C ASP A 215 -10.70 2.42 17.68
N TRP A 216 -11.71 1.64 17.25
CA TRP A 216 -11.65 0.94 15.98
C TRP A 216 -11.61 1.87 14.76
N ALA A 217 -12.17 3.08 14.88
CA ALA A 217 -12.14 4.12 13.84
C ALA A 217 -11.01 5.12 14.03
N GLY A 218 -10.27 5.06 15.16
CA GLY A 218 -9.24 6.03 15.52
C GLY A 218 -9.77 7.42 15.85
N ILE A 219 -11.01 7.51 16.37
CA ILE A 219 -11.63 8.78 16.76
C ILE A 219 -11.47 8.94 18.27
N TYR A 220 -10.77 10.00 18.67
CA TYR A 220 -10.56 10.37 20.06
C TYR A 220 -11.12 11.76 20.30
N PRO A 221 -11.79 12.01 21.45
CA PRO A 221 -12.48 13.26 21.74
C PRO A 221 -11.50 14.38 22.15
N SER A 222 -10.60 14.74 21.26
CA SER A 222 -9.69 15.87 21.44
C SER A 222 -9.60 16.72 20.17
N TRP A 223 -9.47 18.03 20.32
CA TRP A 223 -9.36 18.94 19.17
C TRP A 223 -8.16 18.64 18.30
N GLU A 224 -7.04 18.20 18.90
CA GLU A 224 -5.80 17.86 18.19
C GLU A 224 -5.95 16.62 17.29
N VAL A 225 -6.90 15.74 17.59
CA VAL A 225 -7.23 14.59 16.73
C VAL A 225 -8.28 14.98 15.71
N LEU A 226 -9.36 15.62 16.12
CA LEU A 226 -10.52 15.90 15.29
C LEU A 226 -10.23 16.92 14.17
N LEU A 227 -9.43 17.96 14.45
CA LEU A 227 -9.09 18.97 13.45
C LEU A 227 -8.28 18.39 12.29
N PRO A 228 -7.15 17.66 12.51
CA PRO A 228 -6.42 17.03 11.42
C PRO A 228 -7.26 15.99 10.65
N GLN A 229 -8.10 15.22 11.33
CA GLN A 229 -9.02 14.29 10.67
C GLN A 229 -10.06 15.03 9.81
N GLY A 230 -10.61 16.13 10.29
CA GLY A 230 -11.51 17.00 9.52
C GLY A 230 -10.84 17.61 8.28
N ILE A 231 -9.62 18.13 8.44
CA ILE A 231 -8.81 18.64 7.33
C ILE A 231 -8.52 17.54 6.32
N PHE A 232 -8.18 16.34 6.78
CA PHE A 232 -7.93 15.19 5.93
C PHE A 232 -9.16 14.84 5.08
N VAL A 233 -10.34 14.75 5.67
CA VAL A 233 -11.60 14.48 4.95
C VAL A 233 -11.89 15.58 3.92
N ALA A 234 -11.69 16.86 4.30
CA ALA A 234 -11.87 17.99 3.39
C ALA A 234 -10.91 17.94 2.19
N LEU A 235 -9.64 17.57 2.42
CA LEU A 235 -8.65 17.39 1.35
C LEU A 235 -9.03 16.26 0.40
N ILE A 236 -9.48 15.10 0.92
CA ILE A 236 -9.95 14.00 0.07
C ILE A 236 -11.16 14.43 -0.76
N ALA A 237 -12.15 15.08 -0.15
CA ALA A 237 -13.30 15.57 -0.86
C ALA A 237 -12.92 16.54 -1.99
N LEU A 238 -12.00 17.47 -1.71
CA LEU A 238 -11.51 18.43 -2.69
C LEU A 238 -10.76 17.75 -3.87
N VAL A 239 -9.92 16.75 -3.57
CA VAL A 239 -9.22 15.97 -4.60
C VAL A 239 -10.21 15.20 -5.46
N THR A 240 -11.21 14.56 -4.84
CA THR A 240 -12.23 13.78 -5.54
C THR A 240 -13.08 14.66 -6.47
N VAL A 241 -13.54 15.84 -5.99
CA VAL A 241 -14.32 16.79 -6.80
C VAL A 241 -13.50 17.33 -7.97
N ARG A 242 -12.23 17.72 -7.75
CA ARG A 242 -11.37 18.22 -8.83
C ARG A 242 -11.08 17.20 -9.92
N GLN A 243 -11.13 15.93 -9.62
CA GLN A 243 -10.85 14.89 -10.60
C GLN A 243 -12.09 14.52 -11.42
N HIS A 244 -13.28 14.52 -10.81
CA HIS A 244 -14.54 14.38 -11.57
C HIS A 244 -14.82 15.54 -12.53
N GLY A 245 -14.27 16.72 -12.28
CA GLY A 245 -14.39 17.87 -13.19
C GLY A 245 -13.41 17.86 -14.37
N LYS A 246 -12.53 16.84 -14.48
CA LYS A 246 -11.54 16.67 -15.57
C LYS A 246 -11.82 15.49 -16.49
N GLU A 247 -12.83 14.68 -16.20
CA GLU A 247 -13.39 13.64 -17.08
C GLU A 247 -14.49 14.22 -17.98
#